data_7c9cbc7410fe2fccc3125ddce31fb855
#
_entry.id   7c9cbc7410fe2fccc3125ddce31fb855
#
_cell.length_a   1.000
_cell.length_b   1.000
_cell.length_c   1.000
_cell.angle_alpha   90.00
_cell.angle_beta   90.00
_cell.angle_gamma   90.00
#
_symmetry.space_group_name_H-M   'P 1'
#
loop_
_entity.id
_entity.type
_entity.pdbx_description
1 polymer ?
#
loop_
_entity_poly.entity_id
_entity_poly.type
_entity_poly.pdbx_seq_one_letter_code
_entity_poly.pdbx_strand_id
1 'polypeptide(L)'
;VDLLPELITPRSRILALGQMSNVTGGCPDLARAITFAHSAGMVVMVDGAQGAVHFPADVQQLDIDFYAFSGHKLYGPTGIGVLYGKSELLEAMSPWLGGGKMIHEVSFDGFTTQSAPWKLEAGTPNVAGVIGLSAALEWLADYDINQAESWSRSLATLAEDALAKRPGFRSFRCQDSSLLAFDFAGVHHSDMVTLLAEYGIALRAGQH
;
A
#
# COMPACT_ATOMS: atom_id res chain seq x y z
N VAL A 1 -11.21 8.70 -9.80
CA VAL A 1 -10.87 8.26 -11.16
C VAL A 1 -11.52 9.15 -12.21
N ASP A 2 -12.75 9.61 -12.01
CA ASP A 2 -13.50 10.41 -12.99
C ASP A 2 -12.80 11.71 -13.43
N LEU A 3 -12.02 12.32 -12.55
CA LEU A 3 -11.24 13.52 -12.83
C LEU A 3 -9.91 13.29 -13.54
N LEU A 4 -9.46 12.03 -13.68
CA LEU A 4 -8.17 11.73 -14.32
C LEU A 4 -8.03 12.35 -15.71
N PRO A 5 -9.05 12.31 -16.59
CA PRO A 5 -8.95 12.94 -17.90
C PRO A 5 -8.61 14.42 -17.88
N GLU A 6 -9.07 15.16 -16.86
CA GLU A 6 -8.84 16.60 -16.71
C GLU A 6 -7.46 16.91 -16.13
N LEU A 7 -6.84 15.95 -15.42
CA LEU A 7 -5.56 16.15 -14.75
C LEU A 7 -4.36 15.75 -15.61
N ILE A 8 -4.56 14.89 -16.61
CA ILE A 8 -3.48 14.42 -17.47
C ILE A 8 -3.11 15.49 -18.51
N THR A 9 -1.81 15.67 -18.68
CA THR A 9 -1.21 16.59 -19.63
C THR A 9 -0.23 15.84 -20.56
N PRO A 10 0.22 16.44 -21.68
CA PRO A 10 1.24 15.83 -22.53
C PRO A 10 2.58 15.53 -21.82
N ARG A 11 2.79 16.08 -20.62
CA ARG A 11 3.98 15.83 -19.78
C ARG A 11 3.79 14.73 -18.75
N SER A 12 2.58 14.24 -18.56
CA SER A 12 2.29 13.14 -17.62
C SER A 12 2.93 11.86 -18.12
N ARG A 13 3.67 11.17 -17.26
CA ARG A 13 4.41 9.95 -17.59
C ARG A 13 4.09 8.80 -16.65
N ILE A 14 3.74 9.10 -15.41
CA ILE A 14 3.46 8.10 -14.38
C ILE A 14 2.16 8.51 -13.69
N LEU A 15 1.28 7.54 -13.49
CA LEU A 15 0.16 7.61 -12.57
C LEU A 15 0.53 6.82 -11.31
N ALA A 16 0.71 7.52 -10.18
CA ALA A 16 0.90 6.89 -8.89
C ALA A 16 -0.36 7.03 -8.05
N LEU A 17 -0.91 5.91 -7.56
CA LEU A 17 -2.13 5.90 -6.75
C LEU A 17 -2.10 4.81 -5.68
N GLY A 18 -2.77 5.09 -4.54
CA GLY A 18 -2.96 4.08 -3.50
C GLY A 18 -4.06 3.09 -3.87
N GLN A 19 -3.86 1.82 -3.56
CA GLN A 19 -4.88 0.79 -3.70
C GLN A 19 -6.03 0.99 -2.70
N MET A 20 -5.68 1.43 -1.48
CA MET A 20 -6.62 1.68 -0.40
C MET A 20 -6.13 2.84 0.47
N SER A 21 -7.03 3.73 0.84
CA SER A 21 -6.72 4.80 1.79
C SER A 21 -6.51 4.23 3.20
N ASN A 22 -5.40 4.60 3.82
CA ASN A 22 -5.10 4.22 5.20
C ASN A 22 -5.93 4.98 6.25
N VAL A 23 -6.74 5.94 5.83
CA VAL A 23 -7.61 6.74 6.71
C VAL A 23 -9.07 6.37 6.51
N THR A 24 -9.58 6.56 5.30
CA THR A 24 -11.00 6.36 5.00
C THR A 24 -11.33 4.94 4.55
N GLY A 25 -10.31 4.15 4.22
CA GLY A 25 -10.48 2.82 3.62
C GLY A 25 -10.98 2.81 2.18
N GLY A 26 -11.09 3.99 1.55
CA GLY A 26 -11.55 4.10 0.17
C GLY A 26 -10.60 3.44 -0.82
N CYS A 27 -11.16 2.66 -1.75
CA CYS A 27 -10.44 1.99 -2.82
C CYS A 27 -10.84 2.61 -4.17
N PRO A 28 -9.91 3.14 -4.95
CA PRO A 28 -10.21 3.60 -6.30
C PRO A 28 -10.49 2.41 -7.23
N ASP A 29 -11.23 2.64 -8.29
CA ASP A 29 -11.35 1.69 -9.41
C ASP A 29 -10.00 1.60 -10.15
N LEU A 30 -9.15 0.65 -9.70
CA LEU A 30 -7.82 0.46 -10.26
C LEU A 30 -7.86 0.05 -11.73
N ALA A 31 -8.74 -0.86 -12.10
CA ALA A 31 -8.81 -1.36 -13.47
C ALA A 31 -9.10 -0.22 -14.46
N ARG A 32 -10.05 0.64 -14.11
CA ARG A 32 -10.40 1.81 -14.92
C ARG A 32 -9.27 2.84 -14.94
N ALA A 33 -8.63 3.10 -13.79
CA ALA A 33 -7.52 4.05 -13.69
C ALA A 33 -6.31 3.61 -14.52
N ILE A 34 -5.95 2.31 -14.45
CA ILE A 34 -4.85 1.71 -15.19
C ILE A 34 -5.14 1.76 -16.70
N THR A 35 -6.31 1.29 -17.12
CA THR A 35 -6.71 1.33 -18.53
C THR A 35 -6.61 2.75 -19.10
N PHE A 36 -7.08 3.73 -18.34
CA PHE A 36 -7.01 5.13 -18.76
C PHE A 36 -5.56 5.64 -18.86
N ALA A 37 -4.74 5.36 -17.86
CA ALA A 37 -3.33 5.77 -17.86
C ALA A 37 -2.55 5.15 -19.03
N HIS A 38 -2.73 3.86 -19.27
CA HIS A 38 -2.09 3.17 -20.39
C HIS A 38 -2.54 3.73 -21.75
N SER A 39 -3.82 4.06 -21.90
CA SER A 39 -4.31 4.70 -23.14
C SER A 39 -3.68 6.07 -23.39
N ALA A 40 -3.21 6.74 -22.34
CA ALA A 40 -2.49 8.00 -22.40
C ALA A 40 -0.94 7.82 -22.47
N GLY A 41 -0.45 6.59 -22.61
CA GLY A 41 0.98 6.26 -22.68
C GLY A 41 1.73 6.45 -21.36
N MET A 42 1.03 6.34 -20.22
CA MET A 42 1.60 6.48 -18.89
C MET A 42 1.90 5.12 -18.27
N VAL A 43 2.92 5.07 -17.44
CA VAL A 43 3.23 3.94 -16.54
C VAL A 43 2.41 4.08 -15.25
N VAL A 44 1.97 2.96 -14.67
CA VAL A 44 1.17 2.95 -13.45
C VAL A 44 1.93 2.34 -12.28
N MET A 45 2.04 3.10 -11.20
CA MET A 45 2.55 2.66 -9.90
C MET A 45 1.40 2.58 -8.90
N VAL A 46 1.16 1.40 -8.34
CA VAL A 46 0.16 1.20 -7.29
C VAL A 46 0.84 1.02 -5.93
N ASP A 47 0.50 1.89 -4.99
CA ASP A 47 0.87 1.72 -3.58
C ASP A 47 -0.12 0.75 -2.93
N GLY A 48 0.33 -0.48 -2.74
CA GLY A 48 -0.39 -1.56 -2.08
C GLY A 48 -0.17 -1.62 -0.58
N ALA A 49 0.50 -0.64 0.03
CA ALA A 49 0.89 -0.70 1.44
C ALA A 49 -0.27 -0.97 2.39
N GLN A 50 -1.46 -0.48 2.09
CA GLN A 50 -2.67 -0.78 2.83
C GLN A 50 -3.50 -1.89 2.15
N GLY A 51 -3.62 -1.85 0.83
CA GLY A 51 -4.50 -2.76 0.10
C GLY A 51 -4.02 -4.20 0.07
N ALA A 52 -2.70 -4.46 0.11
CA ALA A 52 -2.14 -5.80 -0.04
C ALA A 52 -2.64 -6.82 0.99
N VAL A 53 -2.98 -6.39 2.21
CA VAL A 53 -3.51 -7.27 3.26
C VAL A 53 -5.04 -7.41 3.20
N HIS A 54 -5.75 -6.39 2.72
CA HIS A 54 -7.21 -6.39 2.66
C HIS A 54 -7.75 -7.00 1.36
N PHE A 55 -7.09 -6.66 0.24
CA PHE A 55 -7.52 -7.03 -1.11
C PHE A 55 -6.30 -7.34 -1.98
N PRO A 56 -5.69 -8.54 -1.86
CA PRO A 56 -4.54 -8.90 -2.67
C PRO A 56 -4.79 -8.63 -4.15
N ALA A 57 -3.87 -7.90 -4.78
CA ALA A 57 -3.99 -7.52 -6.19
C ALA A 57 -3.38 -8.59 -7.09
N ASP A 58 -4.11 -9.04 -8.09
CA ASP A 58 -3.52 -9.76 -9.22
C ASP A 58 -2.88 -8.74 -10.17
N VAL A 59 -1.56 -8.61 -10.07
CA VAL A 59 -0.80 -7.61 -10.83
C VAL A 59 -0.81 -7.87 -12.33
N GLN A 60 -0.97 -9.13 -12.75
CA GLN A 60 -1.06 -9.52 -14.15
C GLN A 60 -2.45 -9.24 -14.71
N GLN A 61 -3.50 -9.65 -14.01
CA GLN A 61 -4.88 -9.39 -14.42
C GLN A 61 -5.20 -7.90 -14.53
N LEU A 62 -4.67 -7.10 -13.59
CA LEU A 62 -4.84 -5.65 -13.58
C LEU A 62 -3.87 -4.91 -14.50
N ASP A 63 -2.90 -5.61 -15.07
CA ASP A 63 -1.83 -5.03 -15.91
C ASP A 63 -1.05 -3.91 -15.19
N ILE A 64 -0.78 -4.10 -13.89
CA ILE A 64 -0.03 -3.13 -13.09
C ILE A 64 1.44 -3.11 -13.50
N ASP A 65 2.02 -1.92 -13.71
CA ASP A 65 3.41 -1.78 -14.10
C ASP A 65 4.37 -1.87 -12.92
N PHE A 66 4.02 -1.20 -11.80
CA PHE A 66 4.73 -1.30 -10.53
C PHE A 66 3.76 -1.44 -9.37
N TYR A 67 4.08 -2.30 -8.40
CA TYR A 67 3.30 -2.49 -7.18
C TYR A 67 4.23 -2.61 -5.98
N ALA A 68 3.99 -1.81 -4.94
CA ALA A 68 4.83 -1.82 -3.75
C ALA A 68 4.01 -2.03 -2.48
N PHE A 69 4.61 -2.75 -1.53
CA PHE A 69 4.02 -2.93 -0.19
C PHE A 69 5.10 -3.15 0.87
N SER A 70 4.71 -2.98 2.14
CA SER A 70 5.59 -3.17 3.30
C SER A 70 5.24 -4.46 4.04
N GLY A 71 6.27 -5.27 4.37
CA GLY A 71 6.09 -6.56 5.02
C GLY A 71 5.38 -6.48 6.38
N HIS A 72 5.67 -5.45 7.19
CA HIS A 72 5.07 -5.30 8.52
C HIS A 72 3.55 -5.09 8.50
N LYS A 73 2.96 -4.72 7.38
CA LYS A 73 1.50 -4.61 7.21
C LYS A 73 0.86 -5.94 6.78
N LEU A 74 1.69 -6.91 6.39
CA LEU A 74 1.31 -8.28 6.03
C LEU A 74 1.77 -9.29 7.10
N TYR A 75 1.70 -8.89 8.38
CA TYR A 75 2.11 -9.70 9.53
C TYR A 75 3.59 -10.07 9.55
N GLY A 76 4.37 -9.59 8.59
CA GLY A 76 5.82 -9.80 8.49
C GLY A 76 6.62 -8.84 9.37
N PRO A 77 7.95 -8.99 9.38
CA PRO A 77 8.85 -8.13 10.15
C PRO A 77 8.92 -6.71 9.57
N THR A 78 9.38 -5.77 10.40
CA THR A 78 9.78 -4.43 9.96
C THR A 78 11.07 -4.48 9.14
N GLY A 79 11.34 -3.43 8.37
CA GLY A 79 12.59 -3.30 7.60
C GLY A 79 12.65 -4.14 6.32
N ILE A 80 11.53 -4.72 5.90
CA ILE A 80 11.38 -5.43 4.62
C ILE A 80 10.14 -4.95 3.87
N GLY A 81 10.25 -4.82 2.57
CA GLY A 81 9.17 -4.52 1.65
C GLY A 81 9.44 -5.12 0.28
N VAL A 82 8.46 -5.08 -0.58
CA VAL A 82 8.53 -5.63 -1.93
C VAL A 82 8.14 -4.57 -2.94
N LEU A 83 8.90 -4.49 -4.02
CA LEU A 83 8.54 -3.81 -5.24
C LEU A 83 8.41 -4.85 -6.36
N TYR A 84 7.22 -5.04 -6.86
CA TYR A 84 6.99 -5.69 -8.15
C TYR A 84 7.13 -4.67 -9.27
N GLY A 85 7.70 -5.10 -10.40
CA GLY A 85 7.71 -4.32 -11.63
C GLY A 85 7.74 -5.23 -12.85
N LYS A 86 7.16 -4.78 -13.96
CA LYS A 86 7.30 -5.46 -15.25
C LYS A 86 8.78 -5.53 -15.63
N SER A 87 9.23 -6.67 -16.12
CA SER A 87 10.67 -6.94 -16.37
C SER A 87 11.32 -5.91 -17.28
N GLU A 88 10.64 -5.50 -18.34
CA GLU A 88 11.12 -4.50 -19.28
C GLU A 88 11.30 -3.11 -18.65
N LEU A 89 10.43 -2.76 -17.71
CA LEU A 89 10.51 -1.49 -16.98
C LEU A 89 11.64 -1.52 -15.96
N LEU A 90 11.78 -2.63 -15.20
CA LEU A 90 12.89 -2.81 -14.27
C LEU A 90 14.24 -2.80 -15.01
N GLU A 91 14.32 -3.43 -16.19
CA GLU A 91 15.53 -3.40 -17.01
C GLU A 91 15.87 -2.01 -17.56
N ALA A 92 14.87 -1.20 -17.86
CA ALA A 92 15.08 0.17 -18.32
C ALA A 92 15.50 1.14 -17.20
N MET A 93 15.30 0.79 -15.93
CA MET A 93 15.69 1.64 -14.80
C MET A 93 17.20 1.67 -14.64
N SER A 94 17.75 2.83 -14.36
CA SER A 94 19.11 2.95 -13.86
C SER A 94 19.21 2.46 -12.41
N PRO A 95 20.35 1.89 -11.97
CA PRO A 95 20.54 1.55 -10.57
C PRO A 95 20.46 2.82 -9.71
N TRP A 96 19.71 2.73 -8.60
CA TRP A 96 19.56 3.85 -7.66
C TRP A 96 20.70 3.91 -6.64
N LEU A 97 21.14 2.74 -6.18
CA LEU A 97 22.23 2.60 -5.21
C LEU A 97 23.34 1.75 -5.83
N GLY A 98 24.59 2.11 -5.54
CA GLY A 98 25.75 1.30 -5.87
C GLY A 98 26.22 0.47 -4.68
N GLY A 99 26.75 -0.74 -4.95
CA GLY A 99 27.29 -1.61 -3.89
C GLY A 99 27.57 -3.03 -4.36
N GLY A 100 27.91 -3.90 -3.45
CA GLY A 100 28.13 -5.31 -3.74
C GLY A 100 26.89 -5.97 -4.36
N LYS A 101 27.05 -7.10 -5.02
CA LYS A 101 26.05 -7.92 -5.71
C LYS A 101 25.42 -7.31 -6.96
N MET A 102 25.18 -6.00 -7.00
CA MET A 102 24.55 -5.35 -8.17
C MET A 102 25.53 -5.11 -9.31
N ILE A 103 26.85 -5.10 -9.06
CA ILE A 103 27.92 -4.87 -10.03
C ILE A 103 28.23 -6.17 -10.75
N HIS A 104 28.38 -6.09 -12.10
CA HIS A 104 28.93 -7.15 -12.95
C HIS A 104 30.43 -6.95 -13.13
N GLU A 105 30.85 -5.78 -13.58
CA GLU A 105 32.27 -5.41 -13.74
C GLU A 105 32.49 -4.01 -13.18
N VAL A 106 33.71 -3.76 -12.68
CA VAL A 106 34.15 -2.45 -12.20
C VAL A 106 35.54 -2.13 -12.68
N SER A 107 35.77 -0.88 -13.09
CA SER A 107 37.05 -0.31 -13.43
C SER A 107 37.21 1.09 -12.83
N PHE A 108 38.34 1.74 -13.08
CA PHE A 108 38.52 3.14 -12.68
C PHE A 108 37.64 4.12 -13.46
N ASP A 109 37.20 3.73 -14.66
CA ASP A 109 36.40 4.56 -15.56
C ASP A 109 34.89 4.38 -15.34
N GLY A 110 34.45 3.35 -14.57
CA GLY A 110 33.06 3.08 -14.33
C GLY A 110 32.76 1.63 -13.97
N PHE A 111 31.49 1.28 -14.02
CA PHE A 111 31.02 -0.07 -13.72
C PHE A 111 29.87 -0.47 -14.64
N THR A 112 29.68 -1.78 -14.79
CA THR A 112 28.50 -2.39 -15.38
C THR A 112 27.70 -3.11 -14.30
N THR A 113 26.40 -3.28 -14.53
CA THR A 113 25.50 -3.89 -13.54
C THR A 113 25.05 -5.27 -13.97
N GLN A 114 24.62 -6.07 -13.00
CA GLN A 114 23.79 -7.24 -13.24
C GLN A 114 22.46 -6.81 -13.91
N SER A 115 21.71 -7.76 -14.45
CA SER A 115 20.33 -7.53 -14.90
C SER A 115 19.37 -7.36 -13.70
N ALA A 116 18.16 -6.89 -13.99
CA ALA A 116 17.11 -6.86 -12.97
C ALA A 116 16.75 -8.29 -12.52
N PRO A 117 16.41 -8.50 -11.25
CA PRO A 117 16.25 -7.49 -10.18
C PRO A 117 17.56 -7.09 -9.49
N TRP A 118 18.66 -7.82 -9.71
CA TRP A 118 19.92 -7.70 -8.98
C TRP A 118 20.53 -6.31 -9.02
N LYS A 119 20.43 -5.62 -10.17
CA LYS A 119 20.96 -4.26 -10.32
C LYS A 119 20.26 -3.22 -9.42
N LEU A 120 19.08 -3.55 -8.89
CA LEU A 120 18.29 -2.68 -8.03
C LEU A 120 18.45 -3.02 -6.55
N GLU A 121 19.20 -4.08 -6.21
CA GLU A 121 19.40 -4.59 -4.86
C GLU A 121 20.89 -4.53 -4.46
N ALA A 122 21.37 -3.33 -4.13
CA ALA A 122 22.76 -3.11 -3.75
C ALA A 122 23.05 -3.59 -2.32
N GLY A 123 24.17 -4.30 -2.17
CA GLY A 123 24.69 -4.76 -0.89
C GLY A 123 24.11 -6.08 -0.40
N THR A 124 24.38 -6.41 0.86
CA THR A 124 23.85 -7.63 1.52
C THR A 124 22.36 -7.45 1.78
N PRO A 125 21.50 -8.33 1.25
CA PRO A 125 20.06 -8.22 1.48
C PRO A 125 19.69 -8.46 2.95
N ASN A 126 18.52 -7.97 3.36
CA ASN A 126 17.94 -8.27 4.66
C ASN A 126 17.42 -9.72 4.70
N VAL A 127 18.35 -10.68 4.82
CA VAL A 127 18.04 -12.12 4.77
C VAL A 127 17.01 -12.53 5.84
N ALA A 128 17.20 -12.04 7.07
CA ALA A 128 16.28 -12.34 8.17
C ALA A 128 14.86 -11.78 7.89
N GLY A 129 14.78 -10.56 7.33
CA GLY A 129 13.51 -9.96 6.94
C GLY A 129 12.79 -10.74 5.83
N VAL A 130 13.54 -11.21 4.82
CA VAL A 130 12.98 -12.03 3.73
C VAL A 130 12.42 -13.34 4.26
N ILE A 131 13.19 -14.07 5.09
CA ILE A 131 12.74 -15.34 5.68
C ILE A 131 11.50 -15.11 6.57
N GLY A 132 11.52 -14.07 7.39
CA GLY A 132 10.38 -13.73 8.24
C GLY A 132 9.13 -13.33 7.46
N LEU A 133 9.30 -12.60 6.36
CA LEU A 133 8.18 -12.27 5.47
C LEU A 133 7.63 -13.51 4.77
N SER A 134 8.51 -14.43 4.30
CA SER A 134 8.09 -15.71 3.71
C SER A 134 7.22 -16.51 4.68
N ALA A 135 7.68 -16.68 5.91
CA ALA A 135 6.92 -17.39 6.93
C ALA A 135 5.57 -16.73 7.25
N ALA A 136 5.51 -15.38 7.24
CA ALA A 136 4.25 -14.67 7.45
C ALA A 136 3.27 -14.87 6.28
N LEU A 137 3.77 -14.87 5.04
CA LEU A 137 2.94 -15.11 3.85
C LEU A 137 2.45 -16.56 3.79
N GLU A 138 3.28 -17.53 4.15
CA GLU A 138 2.90 -18.94 4.26
C GLU A 138 1.79 -19.12 5.31
N TRP A 139 1.97 -18.53 6.50
CA TRP A 139 0.94 -18.53 7.54
C TRP A 139 -0.36 -17.87 7.08
N LEU A 140 -0.28 -16.74 6.38
CA LEU A 140 -1.44 -16.00 5.89
C LEU A 140 -2.23 -16.79 4.84
N ALA A 141 -1.56 -17.65 4.06
CA ALA A 141 -2.20 -18.50 3.06
C ALA A 141 -3.18 -19.54 3.65
N ASP A 142 -3.06 -19.85 4.94
CA ASP A 142 -3.97 -20.76 5.64
C ASP A 142 -5.29 -20.11 6.05
N TYR A 143 -5.44 -18.80 5.85
CA TYR A 143 -6.62 -18.05 6.26
C TYR A 143 -7.45 -17.53 5.06
N ASP A 144 -8.75 -17.56 5.22
CA ASP A 144 -9.67 -16.91 4.30
C ASP A 144 -9.70 -15.40 4.57
N ILE A 145 -8.90 -14.66 3.79
CA ILE A 145 -8.81 -13.20 3.87
C ILE A 145 -10.17 -12.53 3.63
N ASN A 146 -11.01 -13.08 2.73
CA ASN A 146 -12.32 -12.51 2.46
C ASN A 146 -13.25 -12.62 3.67
N GLN A 147 -13.20 -13.76 4.37
CA GLN A 147 -13.97 -13.96 5.59
C GLN A 147 -13.48 -13.02 6.71
N ALA A 148 -12.16 -12.89 6.89
CA ALA A 148 -11.57 -11.99 7.87
C ALA A 148 -11.93 -10.52 7.61
N GLU A 149 -11.86 -10.09 6.33
CA GLU A 149 -12.24 -8.73 5.92
C GLU A 149 -13.74 -8.49 6.12
N SER A 150 -14.60 -9.46 5.76
CA SER A 150 -16.04 -9.38 5.98
C SER A 150 -16.38 -9.23 7.47
N TRP A 151 -15.70 -9.98 8.34
CA TRP A 151 -15.85 -9.84 9.79
C TRP A 151 -15.44 -8.45 10.28
N SER A 152 -14.27 -7.97 9.85
CA SER A 152 -13.75 -6.64 10.20
C SER A 152 -14.70 -5.52 9.77
N ARG A 153 -15.30 -5.62 8.58
CA ARG A 153 -16.31 -4.67 8.09
C ARG A 153 -17.56 -4.68 8.96
N SER A 154 -18.02 -5.85 9.38
CA SER A 154 -19.21 -5.96 10.25
C SER A 154 -18.96 -5.30 11.60
N LEU A 155 -17.76 -5.42 12.17
CA LEU A 155 -17.38 -4.75 13.41
C LEU A 155 -17.28 -3.22 13.23
N ALA A 156 -16.71 -2.76 12.13
CA ALA A 156 -16.66 -1.33 11.81
C ALA A 156 -18.06 -0.73 11.66
N THR A 157 -18.97 -1.43 11.02
CA THR A 157 -20.39 -1.01 10.88
C THR A 157 -21.09 -0.97 12.23
N LEU A 158 -20.90 -1.99 13.06
CA LEU A 158 -21.48 -2.01 14.42
C LEU A 158 -20.98 -0.81 15.26
N ALA A 159 -19.70 -0.51 15.19
CA ALA A 159 -19.11 0.63 15.89
C ALA A 159 -19.66 1.96 15.35
N GLU A 160 -19.71 2.13 14.03
CA GLU A 160 -20.24 3.32 13.37
C GLU A 160 -21.70 3.58 13.73
N ASP A 161 -22.57 2.57 13.68
CA ASP A 161 -23.98 2.63 14.04
C ASP A 161 -24.20 3.01 15.52
N ALA A 162 -23.33 2.52 16.41
CA ALA A 162 -23.38 2.87 17.82
C ALA A 162 -22.93 4.32 18.06
N LEU A 163 -21.88 4.76 17.41
CA LEU A 163 -21.33 6.11 17.53
C LEU A 163 -22.22 7.16 16.86
N ALA A 164 -22.91 6.82 15.77
CA ALA A 164 -23.82 7.71 15.06
C ALA A 164 -24.99 8.21 15.93
N LYS A 165 -25.30 7.49 17.00
CA LYS A 165 -26.32 7.89 17.99
C LYS A 165 -25.83 8.99 18.95
N ARG A 166 -24.57 9.37 18.90
CA ARG A 166 -23.98 10.38 19.77
C ARG A 166 -23.94 11.75 19.08
N PRO A 167 -24.33 12.82 19.79
CA PRO A 167 -24.27 14.17 19.23
C PRO A 167 -22.84 14.55 18.79
N GLY A 168 -22.74 15.17 17.64
CA GLY A 168 -21.47 15.67 17.09
C GLY A 168 -20.60 14.63 16.39
N PHE A 169 -21.04 13.37 16.31
CA PHE A 169 -20.33 12.34 15.56
C PHE A 169 -20.32 12.65 14.06
N ARG A 170 -19.17 12.47 13.41
CA ARG A 170 -18.97 12.56 11.98
C ARG A 170 -18.12 11.39 11.52
N SER A 171 -18.63 10.58 10.59
CA SER A 171 -17.87 9.51 9.95
C SER A 171 -17.21 10.01 8.66
N PHE A 172 -15.99 9.54 8.42
CA PHE A 172 -15.25 9.67 7.16
C PHE A 172 -14.97 8.30 6.53
N ARG A 173 -15.63 7.26 7.03
CA ARG A 173 -15.54 5.91 6.50
C ARG A 173 -16.01 5.90 5.05
N CYS A 174 -15.17 5.36 4.18
CA CYS A 174 -15.53 5.21 2.78
C CYS A 174 -16.23 3.87 2.58
N GLN A 175 -17.51 3.90 2.19
CA GLN A 175 -18.33 2.72 1.94
C GLN A 175 -18.11 1.61 3.00
N ASP A 176 -18.15 0.34 2.62
CA ASP A 176 -18.05 -0.79 3.54
C ASP A 176 -16.61 -1.10 3.99
N SER A 177 -15.76 -0.11 4.21
CA SER A 177 -14.40 -0.32 4.69
C SER A 177 -14.38 -0.92 6.10
N SER A 178 -13.37 -1.74 6.40
CA SER A 178 -13.01 -2.18 7.75
C SER A 178 -12.34 -1.08 8.59
N LEU A 179 -11.91 0.02 7.96
CA LEU A 179 -11.37 1.20 8.64
C LEU A 179 -12.51 2.18 8.96
N LEU A 180 -12.62 2.58 10.22
CA LEU A 180 -13.56 3.59 10.67
C LEU A 180 -12.81 4.86 11.10
N ALA A 181 -12.73 5.84 10.20
CA ALA A 181 -12.25 7.17 10.49
C ALA A 181 -13.43 8.06 10.93
N PHE A 182 -13.28 8.77 12.04
CA PHE A 182 -14.35 9.61 12.59
C PHE A 182 -13.81 10.76 13.43
N ASP A 183 -14.66 11.73 13.69
CA ASP A 183 -14.45 12.75 14.71
C ASP A 183 -15.73 13.07 15.49
N PHE A 184 -15.59 13.88 16.52
CA PHE A 184 -16.69 14.50 17.26
C PHE A 184 -16.54 16.00 17.30
N ALA A 185 -17.59 16.73 16.96
CA ALA A 185 -17.59 18.19 16.99
C ALA A 185 -17.21 18.72 18.38
N GLY A 186 -16.22 19.59 18.45
CA GLY A 186 -15.74 20.20 19.68
C GLY A 186 -14.82 19.34 20.55
N VAL A 187 -14.46 18.13 20.09
CA VAL A 187 -13.50 17.24 20.79
C VAL A 187 -12.23 17.13 19.98
N HIS A 188 -11.08 17.45 20.60
CA HIS A 188 -9.81 17.26 19.91
C HIS A 188 -9.46 15.76 19.83
N HIS A 189 -9.03 15.31 18.67
CA HIS A 189 -8.74 13.90 18.42
C HIS A 189 -7.71 13.29 19.40
N SER A 190 -6.69 14.06 19.81
CA SER A 190 -5.68 13.58 20.78
C SER A 190 -6.27 13.35 22.15
N ASP A 191 -7.16 14.24 22.60
CA ASP A 191 -7.82 14.11 23.91
C ASP A 191 -8.71 12.87 23.92
N MET A 192 -9.45 12.64 22.84
CA MET A 192 -10.32 11.48 22.69
C MET A 192 -9.51 10.16 22.75
N VAL A 193 -8.38 10.08 22.04
CA VAL A 193 -7.52 8.89 22.06
C VAL A 193 -6.94 8.64 23.42
N THR A 194 -6.47 9.71 24.12
CA THR A 194 -5.92 9.60 25.47
C THR A 194 -6.96 9.10 26.46
N LEU A 195 -8.15 9.69 26.46
CA LEU A 195 -9.23 9.28 27.37
C LEU A 195 -9.71 7.85 27.10
N LEU A 196 -9.88 7.46 25.84
CA LEU A 196 -10.33 6.11 25.49
C LEU A 196 -9.29 5.04 25.81
N ALA A 197 -8.01 5.39 25.77
CA ALA A 197 -6.93 4.48 26.17
C ALA A 197 -7.03 4.07 27.66
N GLU A 198 -7.53 4.94 28.56
CA GLU A 198 -7.79 4.61 29.95
C GLU A 198 -8.85 3.51 30.12
N TYR A 199 -9.73 3.35 29.12
CA TYR A 199 -10.74 2.30 29.08
C TYR A 199 -10.29 1.07 28.25
N GLY A 200 -9.02 0.99 27.89
CA GLY A 200 -8.49 -0.11 27.08
C GLY A 200 -8.87 -0.06 25.60
N ILE A 201 -9.36 1.08 25.10
CA ILE A 201 -9.74 1.26 23.70
C ILE A 201 -8.59 1.94 22.97
N ALA A 202 -7.93 1.19 22.09
CA ALA A 202 -6.81 1.67 21.28
C ALA A 202 -7.33 2.32 19.99
N LEU A 203 -7.08 3.61 19.84
CA LEU A 203 -7.36 4.37 18.64
C LEU A 203 -6.08 5.04 18.13
N ARG A 204 -6.12 5.50 16.89
CA ARG A 204 -5.04 6.31 16.32
C ARG A 204 -5.54 7.72 16.03
N ALA A 205 -4.78 8.73 16.46
CA ALA A 205 -5.06 10.13 16.20
C ALA A 205 -3.98 10.77 15.34
N GLY A 206 -4.34 11.82 14.63
CA GLY A 206 -3.40 12.66 13.88
C GLY A 206 -3.74 12.85 12.43
N GLN A 207 -2.81 13.45 11.72
CA GLN A 207 -2.82 13.58 10.26
C GLN A 207 -2.07 12.38 9.69
N HIS A 208 -2.74 11.54 8.93
CA HIS A 208 -2.22 10.28 8.44
C HIS A 208 -1.83 10.35 6.97
#